data_c89945ac9844c8d65060c568e0462478
#
_entry.id   c89945ac9844c8d65060c568e0462478
#
_cell.length_a   1.000
_cell.length_b   1.000
_cell.length_c   1.000
_cell.angle_alpha   90.00
_cell.angle_beta   90.00
_cell.angle_gamma   90.00
#
_symmetry.space_group_name_H-M   'P 1'
#
loop_
_entity.id
_entity.type
_entity.pdbx_description
1 polymer ?
#
loop_
_entity_poly.entity_id
_entity_poly.type
_entity_poly.pdbx_seq_one_letter_code
_entity_poly.pdbx_strand_id
1 'polypeptide(L)'
;EISLGFKTAGQIAGIYVKEGDYVAKGKLIAVLDKSDYRLGVDAARLQYEQMEREVARLKQLFESKSISGNDYDKAVSGLKQLKVQLEAKENQLSYTELRAPVSGYVQSVNFHVSEMVDAGTPFVEILDVSRMEIAVDVPVSFYQQRNQLSGFSCTSDYGGNAPEELAMISITPKADNNQLYRMLLGFKDAPDASL
;
A
#
# COMPACT_ATOMS: atom_id res chain seq x y z
N GLU A 1 -1.41 -6.06 11.85
CA GLU A 1 -0.11 -6.52 11.35
C GLU A 1 -0.20 -6.66 9.84
N ILE A 2 0.78 -6.08 9.11
CA ILE A 2 0.79 -6.07 7.65
C ILE A 2 2.16 -6.54 7.18
N SER A 3 2.17 -7.63 6.40
CA SER A 3 3.37 -8.12 5.73
C SER A 3 3.51 -7.47 4.37
N LEU A 4 4.67 -6.88 4.10
CA LEU A 4 4.99 -6.15 2.87
C LEU A 4 6.12 -6.84 2.11
N GLY A 5 6.01 -6.89 0.79
CA GLY A 5 7.04 -7.38 -0.12
C GLY A 5 7.10 -6.54 -1.39
N PHE A 6 8.20 -6.67 -2.11
CA PHE A 6 8.35 -6.04 -3.42
C PHE A 6 7.40 -6.67 -4.44
N LYS A 7 6.87 -5.86 -5.35
CA LYS A 7 6.04 -6.34 -6.48
C LYS A 7 6.87 -6.86 -7.67
N THR A 8 8.18 -6.72 -7.61
CA THR A 8 9.13 -7.16 -8.63
C THR A 8 10.36 -7.77 -7.96
N ALA A 9 11.07 -8.66 -8.66
CA ALA A 9 12.28 -9.28 -8.16
C ALA A 9 13.49 -8.38 -8.37
N GLY A 10 14.56 -8.57 -7.57
CA GLY A 10 15.83 -7.86 -7.77
C GLY A 10 16.75 -7.94 -6.56
N GLN A 11 17.94 -7.38 -6.70
CA GLN A 11 18.91 -7.27 -5.61
C GLN A 11 18.58 -6.07 -4.74
N ILE A 12 18.63 -6.24 -3.43
CA ILE A 12 18.40 -5.16 -2.46
C ILE A 12 19.60 -4.22 -2.48
N ALA A 13 19.36 -2.97 -2.90
CA ALA A 13 20.37 -1.91 -2.92
C ALA A 13 20.46 -1.14 -1.60
N GLY A 14 19.36 -1.08 -0.83
CA GLY A 14 19.35 -0.41 0.47
C GLY A 14 18.12 -0.68 1.30
N ILE A 15 18.30 -0.66 2.62
CA ILE A 15 17.25 -0.78 3.64
C ILE A 15 17.37 0.45 4.56
N TYR A 16 16.25 1.15 4.79
CA TYR A 16 16.22 2.46 5.48
C TYR A 16 15.48 2.44 6.80
N VAL A 17 15.10 1.24 7.27
CA VAL A 17 14.39 1.03 8.53
C VAL A 17 15.01 -0.13 9.29
N LYS A 18 14.78 -0.16 10.60
CA LYS A 18 15.17 -1.24 11.52
C LYS A 18 13.96 -1.69 12.31
N GLU A 19 14.05 -2.86 12.91
CA GLU A 19 13.06 -3.35 13.87
C GLU A 19 12.90 -2.35 15.01
N GLY A 20 11.65 -2.07 15.39
CA GLY A 20 11.26 -1.07 16.38
C GLY A 20 11.12 0.37 15.85
N ASP A 21 11.53 0.66 14.61
CA ASP A 21 11.38 2.01 14.05
C ASP A 21 9.91 2.34 13.78
N TYR A 22 9.48 3.55 14.13
CA TYR A 22 8.23 4.10 13.65
C TYR A 22 8.35 4.58 12.20
N VAL A 23 7.41 4.18 11.36
CA VAL A 23 7.33 4.58 9.95
C VAL A 23 5.99 5.26 9.68
N ALA A 24 6.03 6.44 9.07
CA ALA A 24 4.83 7.11 8.58
C ALA A 24 4.43 6.52 7.22
N LYS A 25 3.14 6.56 6.89
CA LYS A 25 2.63 6.19 5.56
C LYS A 25 3.38 6.90 4.45
N GLY A 26 3.84 6.15 3.44
CA GLY A 26 4.64 6.64 2.30
C GLY A 26 6.14 6.66 2.54
N LYS A 27 6.64 6.44 3.77
CA LYS A 27 8.08 6.37 4.07
C LYS A 27 8.73 5.25 3.26
N LEU A 28 9.87 5.53 2.67
CA LEU A 28 10.68 4.54 1.97
C LEU A 28 11.29 3.56 2.97
N ILE A 29 11.03 2.27 2.77
CA ILE A 29 11.51 1.16 3.62
C ILE A 29 12.78 0.57 3.04
N ALA A 30 12.73 0.19 1.76
CA ALA A 30 13.84 -0.43 1.06
C ALA A 30 13.77 -0.15 -0.43
N VAL A 31 14.87 -0.39 -1.14
CA VAL A 31 14.99 -0.16 -2.57
C VAL A 31 15.80 -1.31 -3.20
N LEU A 32 15.35 -1.77 -4.38
CA LEU A 32 16.11 -2.69 -5.23
C LEU A 32 17.06 -1.90 -6.15
N ASP A 33 18.04 -2.59 -6.74
CA ASP A 33 18.82 -2.02 -7.83
C ASP A 33 17.90 -1.64 -9.00
N LYS A 34 17.96 -0.38 -9.39
CA LYS A 34 17.10 0.23 -10.40
C LYS A 34 17.70 0.26 -11.80
N SER A 35 18.96 -0.17 -11.95
CA SER A 35 19.74 0.06 -13.17
C SER A 35 19.02 -0.46 -14.40
N ASP A 36 18.65 -1.73 -14.44
CA ASP A 36 17.96 -2.35 -15.57
C ASP A 36 16.54 -1.79 -15.78
N TYR A 37 15.85 -1.48 -14.69
CA TYR A 37 14.51 -0.89 -14.75
C TYR A 37 14.53 0.51 -15.37
N ARG A 38 15.53 1.35 -15.03
CA ARG A 38 15.74 2.66 -15.63
C ARG A 38 16.04 2.57 -17.12
N LEU A 39 16.96 1.67 -17.51
CA LEU A 39 17.25 1.45 -18.93
C LEU A 39 16.01 1.02 -19.72
N GLY A 40 15.16 0.19 -19.11
CA GLY A 40 13.88 -0.21 -19.72
C GLY A 40 12.91 0.96 -19.90
N VAL A 41 12.82 1.88 -18.95
CA VAL A 41 12.02 3.13 -19.08
C VAL A 41 12.60 4.03 -20.15
N ASP A 42 13.91 4.25 -20.16
CA ASP A 42 14.56 5.14 -21.11
C ASP A 42 14.38 4.64 -22.56
N ALA A 43 14.53 3.33 -22.78
CA ALA A 43 14.29 2.72 -24.10
C ALA A 43 12.83 2.92 -24.57
N ALA A 44 11.85 2.65 -23.68
CA ALA A 44 10.43 2.83 -23.99
C ALA A 44 10.10 4.32 -24.26
N ARG A 45 10.71 5.23 -23.52
CA ARG A 45 10.52 6.68 -23.68
C ARG A 45 11.05 7.16 -25.03
N LEU A 46 12.22 6.71 -25.44
CA LEU A 46 12.77 7.05 -26.75
C LEU A 46 11.86 6.61 -27.90
N GLN A 47 11.28 5.41 -27.81
CA GLN A 47 10.33 4.90 -28.80
C GLN A 47 9.04 5.73 -28.84
N TYR A 48 8.51 6.06 -27.66
CA TYR A 48 7.32 6.91 -27.54
C TYR A 48 7.56 8.29 -28.16
N GLU A 49 8.65 8.97 -27.80
CA GLU A 49 9.00 10.29 -28.34
C GLU A 49 9.25 10.30 -29.86
N GLN A 50 9.84 9.23 -30.39
CA GLN A 50 10.01 9.07 -31.83
C GLN A 50 8.66 9.01 -32.53
N MET A 51 7.75 8.17 -32.05
CA MET A 51 6.40 8.05 -32.63
C MET A 51 5.58 9.33 -32.45
N GLU A 52 5.73 10.01 -31.32
CA GLU A 52 5.05 11.30 -31.07
C GLU A 52 5.43 12.35 -32.12
N ARG A 53 6.73 12.46 -32.44
CA ARG A 53 7.21 13.33 -33.53
C ARG A 53 6.68 12.91 -34.90
N GLU A 54 6.58 11.59 -35.14
CA GLU A 54 6.01 11.06 -36.39
C GLU A 54 4.53 11.41 -36.54
N VAL A 55 3.74 11.17 -35.49
CA VAL A 55 2.31 11.50 -35.46
C VAL A 55 2.10 13.02 -35.67
N ALA A 56 2.95 13.85 -35.06
CA ALA A 56 2.88 15.30 -35.25
C ALA A 56 3.10 15.70 -36.72
N ARG A 57 4.07 15.06 -37.42
CA ARG A 57 4.28 15.28 -38.87
C ARG A 57 3.10 14.80 -39.71
N LEU A 58 2.61 13.57 -39.41
CA LEU A 58 1.47 13.00 -40.13
C LEU A 58 0.19 13.82 -39.92
N LYS A 59 0.01 14.44 -38.77
CA LYS A 59 -1.09 15.34 -38.49
C LYS A 59 -1.11 16.52 -39.46
N GLN A 60 0.04 17.18 -39.71
CA GLN A 60 0.15 18.27 -40.66
C GLN A 60 -0.15 17.82 -42.09
N LEU A 61 0.32 16.63 -42.49
CA LEU A 61 0.02 16.06 -43.82
C LEU A 61 -1.46 15.69 -43.97
N PHE A 62 -2.09 15.22 -42.91
CA PHE A 62 -3.52 14.92 -42.90
C PHE A 62 -4.36 16.20 -43.02
N GLU A 63 -4.02 17.25 -42.28
CA GLU A 63 -4.68 18.55 -42.35
C GLU A 63 -4.56 19.19 -43.77
N SER A 64 -3.42 18.98 -44.44
CA SER A 64 -3.20 19.38 -45.85
C SER A 64 -3.80 18.38 -46.86
N LYS A 65 -4.54 17.37 -46.43
CA LYS A 65 -5.12 16.30 -47.28
C LYS A 65 -4.09 15.50 -48.09
N SER A 66 -2.83 15.45 -47.64
CA SER A 66 -1.73 14.76 -48.31
C SER A 66 -1.62 13.28 -47.96
N ILE A 67 -2.33 12.81 -46.91
CA ILE A 67 -2.40 11.41 -46.51
C ILE A 67 -3.85 11.00 -46.24
N SER A 68 -4.11 9.68 -46.18
CA SER A 68 -5.41 9.14 -45.85
C SER A 68 -5.69 9.24 -44.33
N GLY A 69 -6.98 9.37 -43.95
CA GLY A 69 -7.38 9.30 -42.55
C GLY A 69 -6.98 7.98 -41.87
N ASN A 70 -7.04 6.86 -42.61
CA ASN A 70 -6.65 5.56 -42.13
C ASN A 70 -5.14 5.50 -41.73
N ASP A 71 -4.27 6.15 -42.50
CA ASP A 71 -2.83 6.15 -42.18
C ASP A 71 -2.54 7.01 -40.94
N TYR A 72 -3.21 8.15 -40.82
CA TYR A 72 -3.13 8.96 -39.60
C TYR A 72 -3.66 8.20 -38.36
N ASP A 73 -4.82 7.56 -38.46
CA ASP A 73 -5.43 6.81 -37.37
C ASP A 73 -4.57 5.63 -36.93
N LYS A 74 -3.90 4.93 -37.85
CA LYS A 74 -2.93 3.89 -37.55
C LYS A 74 -1.75 4.43 -36.76
N ALA A 75 -1.19 5.58 -37.14
CA ALA A 75 -0.07 6.18 -36.41
C ALA A 75 -0.50 6.65 -35.02
N VAL A 76 -1.67 7.25 -34.88
CA VAL A 76 -2.24 7.62 -33.54
C VAL A 76 -2.44 6.40 -32.67
N SER A 77 -2.92 5.28 -33.23
CA SER A 77 -3.10 4.04 -32.50
C SER A 77 -1.77 3.45 -32.06
N GLY A 78 -0.74 3.49 -32.92
CA GLY A 78 0.63 3.09 -32.58
C GLY A 78 1.21 3.93 -31.44
N LEU A 79 1.00 5.25 -31.45
CA LEU A 79 1.44 6.14 -30.37
C LEU A 79 0.77 5.77 -29.02
N LYS A 80 -0.54 5.50 -29.03
CA LYS A 80 -1.25 5.06 -27.83
C LYS A 80 -0.69 3.76 -27.27
N GLN A 81 -0.34 2.81 -28.14
CA GLN A 81 0.28 1.54 -27.73
C GLN A 81 1.63 1.75 -27.06
N LEU A 82 2.50 2.60 -27.64
CA LEU A 82 3.81 2.92 -27.05
C LEU A 82 3.68 3.68 -25.73
N LYS A 83 2.66 4.54 -25.57
CA LYS A 83 2.37 5.19 -24.30
C LYS A 83 2.07 4.17 -23.19
N VAL A 84 1.23 3.17 -23.48
CA VAL A 84 0.92 2.10 -22.51
C VAL A 84 2.16 1.28 -22.17
N GLN A 85 3.04 1.02 -23.13
CA GLN A 85 4.30 0.32 -22.88
C GLN A 85 5.23 1.15 -21.98
N LEU A 86 5.34 2.47 -22.19
CA LEU A 86 6.12 3.36 -21.33
C LEU A 86 5.56 3.37 -19.91
N GLU A 87 4.26 3.55 -19.73
CA GLU A 87 3.59 3.51 -18.43
C GLU A 87 3.83 2.16 -17.70
N ALA A 88 3.80 1.04 -18.42
CA ALA A 88 4.11 -0.27 -17.85
C ALA A 88 5.55 -0.35 -17.32
N LYS A 89 6.53 0.22 -18.06
CA LYS A 89 7.93 0.27 -17.63
C LYS A 89 8.14 1.21 -16.44
N GLU A 90 7.49 2.35 -16.42
CA GLU A 90 7.52 3.30 -15.29
C GLU A 90 6.91 2.66 -14.02
N ASN A 91 5.82 1.91 -14.15
CA ASN A 91 5.26 1.14 -13.04
C ASN A 91 6.25 0.07 -12.52
N GLN A 92 6.90 -0.68 -13.42
CA GLN A 92 7.93 -1.66 -13.02
C GLN A 92 9.08 -1.00 -12.26
N LEU A 93 9.53 0.18 -12.70
CA LEU A 93 10.54 0.96 -11.99
C LEU A 93 10.03 1.42 -10.61
N SER A 94 8.78 1.86 -10.52
CA SER A 94 8.20 2.25 -9.22
C SER A 94 8.14 1.11 -8.23
N TYR A 95 7.93 -0.13 -8.69
CA TYR A 95 7.86 -1.34 -7.85
C TYR A 95 9.22 -1.74 -7.25
N THR A 96 10.31 -1.13 -7.68
CA THR A 96 11.63 -1.29 -7.05
C THR A 96 11.76 -0.54 -5.72
N GLU A 97 10.79 0.31 -5.38
CA GLU A 97 10.71 1.01 -4.11
C GLU A 97 9.65 0.37 -3.22
N LEU A 98 10.04 -0.08 -2.05
CA LEU A 98 9.10 -0.55 -1.02
C LEU A 98 8.81 0.61 -0.07
N ARG A 99 7.53 1.03 -0.02
CA ARG A 99 7.07 2.12 0.83
C ARG A 99 5.99 1.63 1.78
N ALA A 100 5.94 2.22 2.98
CA ALA A 100 4.93 1.92 3.99
C ALA A 100 3.52 2.32 3.50
N PRO A 101 2.55 1.39 3.41
CA PRO A 101 1.18 1.71 3.01
C PRO A 101 0.37 2.35 4.15
N VAL A 102 0.80 2.16 5.39
CA VAL A 102 0.21 2.68 6.63
C VAL A 102 1.30 3.22 7.53
N SER A 103 0.92 3.98 8.55
CA SER A 103 1.83 4.36 9.64
C SER A 103 1.84 3.26 10.69
N GLY A 104 3.01 2.97 11.30
CA GLY A 104 3.14 1.91 12.28
C GLY A 104 4.58 1.65 12.70
N TYR A 105 4.78 0.61 13.49
CA TYR A 105 6.11 0.16 13.93
C TYR A 105 6.58 -1.03 13.11
N VAL A 106 7.85 -1.02 12.72
CA VAL A 106 8.52 -2.15 12.05
C VAL A 106 8.70 -3.27 13.08
N GLN A 107 8.08 -4.41 12.84
CA GLN A 107 8.15 -5.58 13.71
C GLN A 107 9.33 -6.48 13.36
N SER A 108 9.54 -6.72 12.06
CA SER A 108 10.66 -7.53 11.57
C SER A 108 11.13 -7.06 10.20
N VAL A 109 12.41 -7.29 9.89
CA VAL A 109 13.00 -7.12 8.55
C VAL A 109 13.71 -8.43 8.19
N ASN A 110 13.21 -9.12 7.16
CA ASN A 110 13.59 -10.50 6.85
C ASN A 110 14.80 -10.63 5.90
N PHE A 111 15.37 -9.54 5.42
CA PHE A 111 16.44 -9.52 4.41
C PHE A 111 17.55 -8.52 4.74
N HIS A 112 18.69 -8.73 4.09
CA HIS A 112 19.86 -7.84 4.18
C HIS A 112 20.17 -7.19 2.84
N VAL A 113 20.94 -6.10 2.89
CA VAL A 113 21.44 -5.43 1.69
C VAL A 113 22.28 -6.41 0.87
N SER A 114 22.18 -6.33 -0.44
CA SER A 114 22.81 -7.20 -1.45
C SER A 114 22.19 -8.59 -1.63
N GLU A 115 21.19 -8.97 -0.84
CA GLU A 115 20.44 -10.21 -1.09
C GLU A 115 19.50 -10.06 -2.29
N MET A 116 19.17 -11.20 -2.93
CA MET A 116 18.15 -11.28 -3.97
C MET A 116 16.79 -11.54 -3.33
N VAL A 117 15.77 -10.86 -3.81
CA VAL A 117 14.38 -11.05 -3.36
C VAL A 117 13.46 -11.27 -4.56
N ASP A 118 12.55 -12.24 -4.43
CA ASP A 118 11.51 -12.51 -5.42
C ASP A 118 10.28 -11.65 -5.18
N ALA A 119 9.50 -11.43 -6.25
CA ALA A 119 8.25 -10.69 -6.16
C ALA A 119 7.26 -11.38 -5.21
N GLY A 120 6.65 -10.60 -4.32
CA GLY A 120 5.66 -11.08 -3.35
C GLY A 120 6.23 -11.76 -2.11
N THR A 121 7.55 -11.91 -1.99
CA THR A 121 8.17 -12.45 -0.77
C THR A 121 8.04 -11.47 0.38
N PRO A 122 7.59 -11.91 1.59
CA PRO A 122 7.53 -11.08 2.78
C PRO A 122 8.89 -10.48 3.13
N PHE A 123 9.02 -9.16 3.01
CA PHE A 123 10.26 -8.42 3.25
C PHE A 123 10.30 -7.79 4.64
N VAL A 124 9.21 -7.15 5.04
CA VAL A 124 9.07 -6.44 6.31
C VAL A 124 7.66 -6.63 6.86
N GLU A 125 7.55 -6.72 8.16
CA GLU A 125 6.28 -6.73 8.88
C GLU A 125 6.08 -5.41 9.63
N ILE A 126 4.90 -4.80 9.46
CA ILE A 126 4.54 -3.53 10.12
C ILE A 126 3.33 -3.76 11.01
N LEU A 127 3.45 -3.37 12.27
CA LEU A 127 2.33 -3.27 13.19
C LEU A 127 1.62 -1.93 12.93
N ASP A 128 0.45 -2.00 12.31
CA ASP A 128 -0.40 -0.83 12.09
C ASP A 128 -0.98 -0.35 13.43
N VAL A 129 -0.60 0.85 13.84
CA VAL A 129 -1.10 1.48 15.07
C VAL A 129 -2.14 2.57 14.79
N SER A 130 -2.55 2.74 13.53
CA SER A 130 -3.53 3.75 13.13
C SER A 130 -4.96 3.44 13.63
N ARG A 131 -5.20 2.17 13.99
CA ARG A 131 -6.47 1.70 14.53
C ARG A 131 -6.19 0.70 15.63
N MET A 132 -6.24 1.16 16.86
CA MET A 132 -6.23 0.27 18.02
C MET A 132 -7.66 -0.15 18.33
N GLU A 133 -7.87 -1.45 18.47
CA GLU A 133 -9.17 -2.05 18.78
C GLU A 133 -9.02 -2.96 19.99
N ILE A 134 -10.01 -2.92 20.88
CA ILE A 134 -10.07 -3.83 22.02
C ILE A 134 -11.10 -4.91 21.69
N ALA A 135 -10.66 -6.16 21.67
CA ALA A 135 -11.54 -7.30 21.54
C ALA A 135 -11.94 -7.81 22.93
N VAL A 136 -13.24 -7.87 23.19
CA VAL A 136 -13.80 -8.36 24.46
C VAL A 136 -14.79 -9.47 24.16
N ASP A 137 -14.63 -10.60 24.83
CA ASP A 137 -15.57 -11.71 24.74
C ASP A 137 -16.66 -11.54 25.80
N VAL A 138 -17.92 -11.40 25.34
CA VAL A 138 -19.07 -11.08 26.20
C VAL A 138 -20.10 -12.21 26.20
N PRO A 139 -20.79 -12.47 27.33
CA PRO A 139 -21.81 -13.51 27.42
C PRO A 139 -23.09 -13.12 26.66
N VAL A 140 -23.95 -14.10 26.41
CA VAL A 140 -25.21 -13.96 25.69
C VAL A 140 -26.12 -12.86 26.25
N SER A 141 -26.11 -12.63 27.56
CA SER A 141 -26.88 -11.58 28.21
C SER A 141 -26.51 -10.17 27.71
N PHE A 142 -25.23 -9.92 27.51
CA PHE A 142 -24.73 -8.67 26.89
C PHE A 142 -25.13 -8.57 25.43
N TYR A 143 -25.02 -9.66 24.67
CA TYR A 143 -25.41 -9.68 23.27
C TYR A 143 -26.92 -9.36 23.09
N GLN A 144 -27.78 -9.89 23.96
CA GLN A 144 -29.22 -9.61 23.92
C GLN A 144 -29.54 -8.12 24.18
N GLN A 145 -28.76 -7.46 25.01
CA GLN A 145 -28.92 -6.05 25.38
C GLN A 145 -28.08 -5.09 24.53
N ARG A 146 -27.41 -5.57 23.47
CA ARG A 146 -26.45 -4.79 22.68
C ARG A 146 -26.93 -3.43 22.19
N ASN A 147 -28.23 -3.29 21.92
CA ASN A 147 -28.83 -2.03 21.46
C ASN A 147 -29.06 -1.00 22.58
N GLN A 148 -28.92 -1.43 23.85
CA GLN A 148 -29.08 -0.59 25.04
C GLN A 148 -27.74 -0.24 25.68
N LEU A 149 -26.66 -0.89 25.20
CA LEU A 149 -25.31 -0.63 25.72
C LEU A 149 -24.79 0.69 25.15
N SER A 150 -24.34 1.57 26.04
CA SER A 150 -23.72 2.84 25.70
C SER A 150 -22.66 3.19 26.76
N GLY A 151 -21.69 4.03 26.37
CA GLY A 151 -20.68 4.52 27.29
C GLY A 151 -19.62 3.47 27.65
N PHE A 152 -18.95 2.90 26.65
CA PHE A 152 -17.78 2.03 26.89
C PHE A 152 -16.57 2.88 27.23
N SER A 153 -15.81 2.44 28.23
CA SER A 153 -14.53 3.05 28.58
C SER A 153 -13.53 1.97 28.99
N CYS A 154 -12.26 2.24 28.80
CA CYS A 154 -11.17 1.42 29.34
C CYS A 154 -10.23 2.28 30.18
N THR A 155 -9.55 1.66 31.13
CA THR A 155 -8.44 2.23 31.89
C THR A 155 -7.23 1.34 31.69
N SER A 156 -6.07 1.94 31.44
CA SER A 156 -4.80 1.23 31.31
C SER A 156 -4.05 1.31 32.65
N ASP A 157 -3.47 0.19 33.09
CA ASP A 157 -2.62 0.15 34.28
C ASP A 157 -1.25 0.84 34.05
N TYR A 158 -0.90 1.15 32.80
CA TYR A 158 0.42 1.66 32.41
C TYR A 158 0.46 3.15 32.01
N GLY A 159 -0.66 3.83 31.82
CA GLY A 159 -0.69 5.14 31.17
C GLY A 159 -1.44 6.25 31.86
N GLY A 160 -1.75 6.11 33.15
CA GLY A 160 -2.55 7.13 33.87
C GLY A 160 -4.01 6.75 34.05
N ASN A 161 -4.60 7.22 35.13
CA ASN A 161 -5.93 6.80 35.61
C ASN A 161 -7.13 7.44 34.89
N ALA A 162 -6.96 8.09 33.76
CA ALA A 162 -8.07 8.67 33.00
C ALA A 162 -8.74 7.60 32.12
N PRO A 163 -10.05 7.37 32.27
CA PRO A 163 -10.75 6.43 31.40
C PRO A 163 -10.81 6.99 29.96
N GLU A 164 -10.40 6.16 28.99
CA GLU A 164 -10.52 6.47 27.57
C GLU A 164 -11.88 6.01 27.07
N GLU A 165 -12.57 6.88 26.34
CA GLU A 165 -13.87 6.56 25.76
C GLU A 165 -13.75 5.66 24.54
N LEU A 166 -14.57 4.61 24.54
CA LEU A 166 -14.64 3.63 23.45
C LEU A 166 -16.01 3.67 22.76
N ALA A 167 -16.01 3.31 21.50
CA ALA A 167 -17.22 3.08 20.71
C ALA A 167 -17.28 1.63 20.24
N MET A 168 -18.47 1.02 20.26
CA MET A 168 -18.66 -0.32 19.72
C MET A 168 -18.55 -0.27 18.19
N ILE A 169 -17.58 -1.00 17.62
CA ILE A 169 -17.39 -1.16 16.18
C ILE A 169 -18.31 -2.26 15.67
N SER A 170 -18.24 -3.45 16.31
CA SER A 170 -19.03 -4.60 15.91
C SER A 170 -19.17 -5.61 17.04
N ILE A 171 -20.15 -6.49 16.90
CA ILE A 171 -20.29 -7.69 17.71
C ILE A 171 -20.61 -8.86 16.79
N THR A 172 -19.90 -9.99 16.96
CA THR A 172 -20.12 -11.15 16.10
C THR A 172 -21.52 -11.73 16.31
N PRO A 173 -22.21 -12.12 15.23
CA PRO A 173 -23.57 -12.67 15.33
C PRO A 173 -23.61 -14.13 15.82
N LYS A 174 -22.44 -14.77 15.94
CA LYS A 174 -22.30 -16.17 16.36
C LYS A 174 -21.37 -16.26 17.57
N ALA A 175 -21.82 -16.97 18.60
CA ALA A 175 -21.01 -17.29 19.76
C ALA A 175 -19.90 -18.30 19.41
N ASP A 176 -18.81 -18.25 20.15
CA ASP A 176 -17.75 -19.24 20.14
C ASP A 176 -18.17 -20.55 20.86
N ASN A 177 -17.23 -21.49 20.99
CA ASN A 177 -17.49 -22.78 21.68
C ASN A 177 -17.78 -22.61 23.20
N ASN A 178 -17.45 -21.45 23.77
CA ASN A 178 -17.70 -21.11 25.18
C ASN A 178 -18.98 -20.28 25.36
N GLN A 179 -19.81 -20.15 24.31
CA GLN A 179 -21.02 -19.33 24.27
C GLN A 179 -20.76 -17.82 24.47
N LEU A 180 -19.56 -17.36 24.12
CA LEU A 180 -19.19 -15.96 24.18
C LEU A 180 -19.26 -15.33 22.80
N TYR A 181 -19.66 -14.07 22.77
CA TYR A 181 -19.72 -13.25 21.57
C TYR A 181 -18.55 -12.26 21.58
N ARG A 182 -17.79 -12.21 20.48
CA ARG A 182 -16.68 -11.25 20.35
C ARG A 182 -17.22 -9.87 20.00
N MET A 183 -16.96 -8.90 20.87
CA MET A 183 -17.25 -7.50 20.68
C MET A 183 -15.94 -6.75 20.40
N LEU A 184 -15.92 -5.93 19.34
CA LEU A 184 -14.82 -5.05 19.00
C LEU A 184 -15.18 -3.62 19.38
N LEU A 185 -14.31 -3.01 20.16
CA LEU A 185 -14.40 -1.62 20.61
C LEU A 185 -13.24 -0.83 20.04
N GLY A 186 -13.49 0.35 19.49
CA GLY A 186 -12.47 1.27 19.02
C GLY A 186 -12.39 2.50 19.91
N PHE A 187 -11.22 3.11 19.98
CA PHE A 187 -11.03 4.38 20.65
C PHE A 187 -11.75 5.49 19.88
N LYS A 188 -12.48 6.39 20.56
CA LYS A 188 -13.11 7.55 19.93
C LYS A 188 -12.09 8.58 19.47
N ASP A 189 -11.07 8.79 20.27
CA ASP A 189 -9.91 9.61 19.96
C ASP A 189 -8.70 8.70 19.73
N ALA A 190 -7.79 9.09 18.84
CA ALA A 190 -6.59 8.31 18.60
C ALA A 190 -5.78 8.24 19.91
N PRO A 191 -5.49 7.05 20.47
CA PRO A 191 -4.69 6.94 21.67
C PRO A 191 -3.31 7.55 21.40
N ASP A 192 -2.78 8.23 22.40
CA ASP A 192 -1.43 8.81 22.32
C ASP A 192 -0.44 7.67 22.09
N ALA A 193 0.27 7.68 20.96
CA ALA A 193 1.19 6.61 20.53
C ALA A 193 2.48 6.58 21.37
N SER A 194 2.44 7.05 22.60
CA SER A 194 3.53 7.05 23.58
C SER A 194 3.44 5.87 24.55
N LEU A 195 3.21 4.67 24.02
CA LEU A 195 3.37 3.42 24.79
C LEU A 195 4.73 2.80 24.53
#